data_2daa771526e1a3d9d91e2b6b8430f408
#
_entry.id   2daa771526e1a3d9d91e2b6b8430f408
#
_cell.length_a   1.000
_cell.length_b   1.000
_cell.length_c   1.000
_cell.angle_alpha   90.00
_cell.angle_beta   90.00
_cell.angle_gamma   90.00
#
_symmetry.space_group_name_H-M   'P 1'
#
loop_
_entity.id
_entity.type
_entity.pdbx_description
1 polymer ?
#
loop_
_entity_poly.entity_id
_entity_poly.type
_entity_poly.pdbx_seq_one_letter_code
_entity_poly.pdbx_strand_id
1 'polypeptide(L)'
;MRKTSTYARKRARQCAFDKNRHEVINPVTEAVIRSRIEAQVQRLRTDTGLQAYMGDDAARIASMAGRLVYIVCHAAGVHGLGETPEARILAGTANALADIAETPTELERQRGAVIAGLQAIDRLMPKLHTFSLAAGSLELDNLLTTASGMGTADVRRALGMQA
;
A
#
# COMPACT_ATOMS: atom_id res chain seq x y z
N MET A 1 -18.63 -6.06 43.01
CA MET A 1 -17.42 -6.03 42.19
C MET A 1 -17.73 -6.59 40.82
N ARG A 2 -17.70 -5.78 39.75
CA ARG A 2 -17.91 -6.24 38.36
C ARG A 2 -16.61 -6.89 37.84
N LYS A 3 -16.67 -8.19 37.53
CA LYS A 3 -15.57 -8.92 36.88
C LYS A 3 -15.41 -8.38 35.46
N THR A 4 -14.36 -7.61 35.20
CA THR A 4 -14.02 -7.20 33.85
C THR A 4 -13.74 -8.44 32.99
N SER A 5 -14.41 -8.54 31.85
CA SER A 5 -14.28 -9.65 30.90
C SER A 5 -12.82 -9.89 30.52
N THR A 6 -12.41 -11.15 30.43
CA THR A 6 -11.07 -11.58 29.99
C THR A 6 -10.68 -10.93 28.63
N TYR A 7 -11.67 -10.70 27.77
CA TYR A 7 -11.52 -10.03 26.49
C TYR A 7 -11.13 -8.55 26.65
N ALA A 8 -11.78 -7.82 27.56
CA ALA A 8 -11.45 -6.40 27.84
C ALA A 8 -10.02 -6.26 28.39
N ARG A 9 -9.58 -7.20 29.24
CA ARG A 9 -8.19 -7.22 29.75
C ARG A 9 -7.17 -7.53 28.64
N LYS A 10 -7.48 -8.42 27.70
CA LYS A 10 -6.61 -8.77 26.57
C LYS A 10 -6.46 -7.59 25.62
N ARG A 11 -7.56 -6.88 25.33
CA ARG A 11 -7.58 -5.68 24.49
C ARG A 11 -6.84 -4.50 25.14
N ALA A 12 -7.02 -4.29 26.44
CA ALA A 12 -6.29 -3.26 27.19
C ALA A 12 -4.78 -3.53 27.23
N ARG A 13 -4.36 -4.79 27.34
CA ARG A 13 -2.93 -5.18 27.27
C ARG A 13 -2.37 -4.97 25.86
N GLN A 14 -3.13 -5.26 24.80
CA GLN A 14 -2.74 -5.03 23.42
C GLN A 14 -2.58 -3.54 23.13
N CYS A 15 -3.54 -2.70 23.55
CA CYS A 15 -3.45 -1.24 23.42
C CYS A 15 -2.29 -0.64 24.24
N ALA A 16 -2.00 -1.18 25.43
CA ALA A 16 -0.86 -0.74 26.23
C ALA A 16 0.47 -1.18 25.59
N PHE A 17 0.53 -2.37 25.00
CA PHE A 17 1.69 -2.85 24.26
C PHE A 17 1.95 -2.02 23.00
N ASP A 18 0.89 -1.67 22.28
CA ASP A 18 0.99 -0.83 21.08
C ASP A 18 1.41 0.62 21.44
N LYS A 19 0.89 1.17 22.55
CA LYS A 19 1.32 2.47 23.08
C LYS A 19 2.81 2.48 23.48
N ASN A 20 3.25 1.47 24.22
CA ASN A 20 4.66 1.36 24.63
C ASN A 20 5.61 1.09 23.46
N ARG A 21 5.12 0.50 22.36
CA ARG A 21 5.90 0.28 21.15
C ARG A 21 6.28 1.59 20.46
N HIS A 22 5.44 2.62 20.59
CA HIS A 22 5.73 3.96 20.08
C HIS A 22 6.69 4.74 20.97
N GLU A 23 6.76 4.44 22.28
CA GLU A 23 7.61 5.15 23.24
C GLU A 23 9.05 4.62 23.31
N VAL A 24 9.31 3.39 22.84
CA VAL A 24 10.63 2.73 22.99
C VAL A 24 11.53 2.84 21.77
N ILE A 25 11.04 3.35 20.64
CA ILE A 25 11.90 3.51 19.46
C ILE A 25 12.76 4.77 19.64
N ASN A 26 14.06 4.54 19.85
CA ASN A 26 15.05 5.62 19.83
C ASN A 26 14.88 6.48 18.56
N PRO A 27 14.82 7.82 18.68
CA PRO A 27 14.67 8.73 17.52
C PRO A 27 15.65 8.47 16.38
N VAL A 28 16.88 8.03 16.70
CA VAL A 28 17.87 7.65 15.68
C VAL A 28 17.44 6.41 14.91
N THR A 29 16.92 5.40 15.60
CA THR A 29 16.41 4.17 14.98
C THR A 29 15.20 4.48 14.10
N GLU A 30 14.30 5.34 14.56
CA GLU A 30 13.16 5.82 13.77
C GLU A 30 13.60 6.53 12.50
N ALA A 31 14.56 7.45 12.59
CA ALA A 31 15.10 8.17 11.44
C ALA A 31 15.75 7.24 10.42
N VAL A 32 16.48 6.21 10.86
CA VAL A 32 17.09 5.20 9.97
C VAL A 32 16.02 4.36 9.27
N ILE A 33 15.00 3.91 10.01
CA ILE A 33 13.88 3.13 9.42
C ILE A 33 13.14 4.01 8.41
N ARG A 34 12.82 5.24 8.76
CA ARG A 34 12.17 6.21 7.88
C ARG A 34 12.95 6.38 6.58
N SER A 35 14.24 6.70 6.66
CA SER A 35 15.09 6.90 5.50
C SER A 35 15.13 5.68 4.57
N ARG A 36 15.18 4.46 5.13
CA ARG A 36 15.17 3.23 4.33
C ARG A 36 13.85 3.01 3.60
N ILE A 37 12.72 3.21 4.28
CA ILE A 37 11.39 3.02 3.70
C ILE A 37 11.13 4.09 2.63
N GLU A 38 11.44 5.35 2.92
CA GLU A 38 11.31 6.42 1.94
C GLU A 38 12.16 6.17 0.70
N ALA A 39 13.40 5.71 0.87
CA ALA A 39 14.27 5.35 -0.25
C ALA A 39 13.71 4.17 -1.06
N GLN A 40 13.13 3.15 -0.41
CA GLN A 40 12.53 2.01 -1.09
C GLN A 40 11.28 2.45 -1.89
N VAL A 41 10.40 3.23 -1.29
CA VAL A 41 9.19 3.74 -1.96
C VAL A 41 9.57 4.65 -3.12
N GLN A 42 10.57 5.53 -2.95
CA GLN A 42 11.06 6.40 -4.03
C GLN A 42 11.68 5.62 -5.19
N ARG A 43 12.45 4.58 -4.92
CA ARG A 43 12.97 3.69 -5.98
C ARG A 43 11.82 3.05 -6.75
N LEU A 44 10.88 2.43 -6.04
CA LEU A 44 9.72 1.79 -6.66
C LEU A 44 8.90 2.78 -7.50
N ARG A 45 8.71 4.00 -6.99
CA ARG A 45 8.01 5.08 -7.69
C ARG A 45 8.77 5.52 -8.95
N THR A 46 10.08 5.69 -8.87
CA THR A 46 10.92 6.09 -10.01
C THR A 46 10.91 5.01 -11.08
N ASP A 47 11.10 3.75 -10.70
CA ASP A 47 11.08 2.62 -11.62
C ASP A 47 9.70 2.47 -12.28
N THR A 48 8.62 2.62 -11.51
CA THR A 48 7.25 2.59 -12.03
C THR A 48 7.02 3.74 -13.00
N GLY A 49 7.50 4.95 -12.68
CA GLY A 49 7.38 6.11 -13.56
C GLY A 49 8.12 5.91 -14.89
N LEU A 50 9.35 5.42 -14.84
CA LEU A 50 10.12 5.10 -16.04
C LEU A 50 9.40 4.05 -16.90
N GLN A 51 8.91 2.97 -16.31
CA GLN A 51 8.17 1.93 -17.03
C GLN A 51 6.85 2.44 -17.60
N ALA A 52 6.12 3.28 -16.85
CA ALA A 52 4.86 3.85 -17.33
C ALA A 52 5.04 4.79 -18.54
N TYR A 53 6.17 5.51 -18.59
CA TYR A 53 6.46 6.45 -19.69
C TYR A 53 7.19 5.82 -20.86
N MET A 54 8.07 4.87 -20.61
CA MET A 54 9.04 4.37 -21.61
C MET A 54 8.99 2.85 -21.82
N GLY A 55 8.30 2.11 -20.97
CA GLY A 55 8.30 0.65 -20.99
C GLY A 55 7.12 0.06 -21.75
N ASP A 56 7.35 -1.06 -22.37
CA ASP A 56 6.35 -1.87 -23.08
C ASP A 56 5.91 -3.11 -22.29
N ASP A 57 6.54 -3.36 -21.13
CA ASP A 57 6.23 -4.52 -20.28
C ASP A 57 5.06 -4.22 -19.34
N ALA A 58 3.86 -4.50 -19.83
CA ALA A 58 2.61 -4.29 -19.10
C ALA A 58 2.55 -5.07 -17.77
N ALA A 59 3.02 -6.31 -17.73
CA ALA A 59 3.02 -7.13 -16.52
C ALA A 59 3.93 -6.55 -15.45
N ARG A 60 5.10 -6.04 -15.84
CA ARG A 60 6.03 -5.39 -14.95
C ARG A 60 5.45 -4.09 -14.38
N ILE A 61 4.85 -3.26 -15.24
CA ILE A 61 4.19 -2.01 -14.83
C ILE A 61 3.08 -2.31 -13.83
N ALA A 62 2.19 -3.25 -14.14
CA ALA A 62 1.09 -3.62 -13.25
C ALA A 62 1.60 -4.12 -11.89
N SER A 63 2.63 -4.98 -11.88
CA SER A 63 3.22 -5.52 -10.64
C SER A 63 3.87 -4.42 -9.79
N MET A 64 4.69 -3.56 -10.37
CA MET A 64 5.43 -2.52 -9.64
C MET A 64 4.48 -1.43 -9.13
N ALA A 65 3.61 -0.91 -10.00
CA ALA A 65 2.63 0.11 -9.63
C ALA A 65 1.61 -0.45 -8.63
N GLY A 66 1.17 -1.69 -8.82
CA GLY A 66 0.23 -2.35 -7.90
C GLY A 66 0.77 -2.44 -6.48
N ARG A 67 2.03 -2.82 -6.30
CA ARG A 67 2.70 -2.83 -4.99
C ARG A 67 2.71 -1.44 -4.36
N LEU A 68 3.10 -0.44 -5.13
CA LEU A 68 3.20 0.94 -4.65
C LEU A 68 1.83 1.50 -4.24
N VAL A 69 0.82 1.31 -5.10
CA VAL A 69 -0.56 1.73 -4.83
C VAL A 69 -1.10 1.05 -3.58
N TYR A 70 -0.90 -0.27 -3.44
CA TYR A 70 -1.34 -1.01 -2.25
C TYR A 70 -0.74 -0.45 -0.95
N ILE A 71 0.59 -0.27 -0.90
CA ILE A 71 1.29 0.25 0.29
C ILE A 71 0.75 1.63 0.67
N VAL A 72 0.58 2.52 -0.30
CA VAL A 72 0.12 3.89 -0.06
C VAL A 72 -1.36 3.94 0.32
N CYS A 73 -2.21 3.13 -0.32
CA CYS A 73 -3.63 3.01 0.06
C CYS A 73 -3.79 2.49 1.50
N HIS A 74 -3.05 1.44 1.86
CA HIS A 74 -3.06 0.90 3.23
C HIS A 74 -2.66 1.98 4.23
N ALA A 75 -1.55 2.67 4.00
CA ALA A 75 -1.09 3.76 4.87
C ALA A 75 -2.10 4.91 4.95
N ALA A 76 -2.71 5.31 3.84
CA ALA A 76 -3.75 6.34 3.81
C ALA A 76 -4.98 5.94 4.61
N GLY A 77 -5.41 4.68 4.53
CA GLY A 77 -6.52 4.15 5.33
C GLY A 77 -6.24 4.24 6.83
N VAL A 78 -5.04 3.84 7.28
CA VAL A 78 -4.61 3.95 8.69
C VAL A 78 -4.66 5.40 9.19
N HIS A 79 -4.37 6.37 8.34
CA HIS A 79 -4.39 7.80 8.69
C HIS A 79 -5.74 8.49 8.49
N GLY A 80 -6.80 7.75 8.16
CA GLY A 80 -8.11 8.33 7.90
C GLY A 80 -8.17 9.18 6.62
N LEU A 81 -7.21 8.98 5.69
CA LEU A 81 -7.13 9.69 4.41
C LEU A 81 -7.80 8.92 3.27
N GLY A 82 -8.49 7.80 3.56
CA GLY A 82 -9.11 6.93 2.56
C GLY A 82 -10.18 7.58 1.70
N GLU A 83 -10.83 8.64 2.20
CA GLU A 83 -11.88 9.37 1.48
C GLU A 83 -11.38 10.62 0.73
N THR A 84 -10.08 10.87 0.73
CA THR A 84 -9.50 12.01 0.01
C THR A 84 -9.59 11.83 -1.51
N PRO A 85 -9.58 12.92 -2.29
CA PRO A 85 -9.54 12.84 -3.76
C PRO A 85 -8.38 12.00 -4.27
N GLU A 86 -7.21 12.10 -3.63
CA GLU A 86 -6.03 11.32 -3.98
C GLU A 86 -6.26 9.81 -3.75
N ALA A 87 -6.89 9.42 -2.64
CA ALA A 87 -7.20 8.03 -2.37
C ALA A 87 -8.19 7.44 -3.38
N ARG A 88 -9.18 8.23 -3.83
CA ARG A 88 -10.10 7.83 -4.90
C ARG A 88 -9.39 7.65 -6.25
N ILE A 89 -8.43 8.51 -6.56
CA ILE A 89 -7.59 8.34 -7.75
C ILE A 89 -6.80 7.03 -7.66
N LEU A 90 -6.23 6.72 -6.49
CA LEU A 90 -5.49 5.46 -6.28
C LEU A 90 -6.39 4.23 -6.43
N ALA A 91 -7.63 4.29 -5.96
CA ALA A 91 -8.59 3.20 -6.17
C ALA A 91 -8.88 2.99 -7.67
N GLY A 92 -9.08 4.08 -8.43
CA GLY A 92 -9.20 4.01 -9.88
C GLY A 92 -7.95 3.45 -10.57
N THR A 93 -6.77 3.84 -10.07
CA THR A 93 -5.50 3.31 -10.57
C THR A 93 -5.35 1.81 -10.30
N ALA A 94 -5.78 1.34 -9.13
CA ALA A 94 -5.76 -0.10 -8.82
C ALA A 94 -6.60 -0.91 -9.81
N ASN A 95 -7.79 -0.43 -10.17
CA ASN A 95 -8.63 -1.07 -11.19
C ASN A 95 -7.94 -1.08 -12.56
N ALA A 96 -7.37 0.06 -12.98
CA ALA A 96 -6.62 0.15 -14.23
C ALA A 96 -5.44 -0.83 -14.30
N LEU A 97 -4.72 -1.00 -13.18
CA LEU A 97 -3.62 -1.95 -13.09
C LEU A 97 -4.08 -3.41 -13.16
N ALA A 98 -5.26 -3.70 -12.61
CA ALA A 98 -5.87 -5.02 -12.75
C ALA A 98 -6.24 -5.32 -14.20
N ASP A 99 -6.83 -4.35 -14.91
CA ASP A 99 -7.14 -4.48 -16.34
C ASP A 99 -5.86 -4.73 -17.17
N ILE A 100 -4.78 -3.98 -16.90
CA ILE A 100 -3.48 -4.16 -17.56
C ILE A 100 -2.90 -5.56 -17.28
N ALA A 101 -3.02 -6.04 -16.04
CA ALA A 101 -2.51 -7.36 -15.66
C ALA A 101 -3.25 -8.50 -16.37
N GLU A 102 -4.56 -8.36 -16.60
CA GLU A 102 -5.38 -9.34 -17.31
C GLU A 102 -5.23 -9.23 -18.83
N THR A 103 -5.15 -8.01 -19.31
CA THR A 103 -5.12 -7.69 -20.75
C THR A 103 -3.98 -6.71 -21.03
N PRO A 104 -2.77 -7.18 -21.33
CA PRO A 104 -1.58 -6.33 -21.53
C PRO A 104 -1.77 -5.22 -22.59
N THR A 105 -2.62 -5.45 -23.56
CA THR A 105 -2.94 -4.44 -24.60
C THR A 105 -3.69 -3.21 -24.07
N GLU A 106 -4.25 -3.30 -22.86
CA GLU A 106 -4.89 -2.17 -22.18
C GLU A 106 -3.90 -1.11 -21.67
N LEU A 107 -2.60 -1.41 -21.66
CA LEU A 107 -1.58 -0.50 -21.13
C LEU A 107 -1.67 0.91 -21.72
N GLU A 108 -1.80 1.03 -23.03
CA GLU A 108 -1.87 2.34 -23.69
C GLU A 108 -3.11 3.13 -23.27
N ARG A 109 -4.25 2.47 -23.16
CA ARG A 109 -5.50 3.09 -22.72
C ARG A 109 -5.45 3.52 -21.26
N GLN A 110 -4.84 2.70 -20.40
CA GLN A 110 -4.80 2.88 -18.94
C GLN A 110 -3.57 3.68 -18.46
N ARG A 111 -2.62 3.99 -19.34
CA ARG A 111 -1.38 4.72 -18.99
C ARG A 111 -1.66 6.03 -18.26
N GLY A 112 -2.68 6.79 -18.68
CA GLY A 112 -3.10 8.02 -18.01
C GLY A 112 -3.53 7.80 -16.55
N ALA A 113 -4.26 6.73 -16.27
CA ALA A 113 -4.68 6.37 -14.91
C ALA A 113 -3.48 5.98 -14.03
N VAL A 114 -2.48 5.26 -14.57
CA VAL A 114 -1.25 4.93 -13.85
C VAL A 114 -0.48 6.20 -13.49
N ILE A 115 -0.32 7.13 -14.44
CA ILE A 115 0.37 8.41 -14.21
C ILE A 115 -0.37 9.25 -13.17
N ALA A 116 -1.70 9.34 -13.25
CA ALA A 116 -2.51 10.04 -12.26
C ALA A 116 -2.35 9.44 -10.85
N GLY A 117 -2.27 8.12 -10.76
CA GLY A 117 -1.97 7.41 -9.52
C GLY A 117 -0.61 7.79 -8.93
N LEU A 118 0.45 7.82 -9.74
CA LEU A 118 1.78 8.24 -9.28
C LEU A 118 1.78 9.69 -8.76
N GLN A 119 1.05 10.58 -9.42
CA GLN A 119 0.89 11.96 -8.95
C GLN A 119 0.09 12.06 -7.63
N ALA A 120 -0.93 11.20 -7.47
CA ALA A 120 -1.68 11.11 -6.21
C ALA A 120 -0.79 10.60 -5.06
N ILE A 121 0.08 9.62 -5.33
CA ILE A 121 1.08 9.14 -4.38
C ILE A 121 2.01 10.28 -3.94
N ASP A 122 2.53 11.07 -4.87
CA ASP A 122 3.40 12.20 -4.55
C ASP A 122 2.73 13.22 -3.60
N ARG A 123 1.41 13.41 -3.73
CA ARG A 123 0.64 14.32 -2.84
C ARG A 123 0.30 13.70 -1.48
N LEU A 124 0.17 12.37 -1.41
CA LEU A 124 -0.13 11.66 -0.16
C LEU A 124 1.12 11.40 0.67
N MET A 125 2.24 11.07 0.05
CA MET A 125 3.49 10.70 0.74
C MET A 125 3.89 11.65 1.89
N PRO A 126 3.84 12.99 1.74
CA PRO A 126 4.18 13.90 2.83
C PRO A 126 3.24 13.84 4.03
N LYS A 127 2.03 13.30 3.85
CA LYS A 127 0.98 13.20 4.87
C LYS A 127 0.99 11.85 5.60
N LEU A 128 1.76 10.89 5.10
CA LEU A 128 1.78 9.51 5.61
C LEU A 128 2.91 9.30 6.60
N HIS A 129 2.61 8.53 7.64
CA HIS A 129 3.62 8.14 8.61
C HIS A 129 4.41 6.94 8.10
N THR A 130 5.73 6.95 8.31
CA THR A 130 6.64 5.90 7.84
C THR A 130 6.26 4.51 8.34
N PHE A 131 5.79 4.40 9.58
CA PHE A 131 5.37 3.12 10.13
C PHE A 131 4.13 2.56 9.44
N SER A 132 3.22 3.41 8.96
CA SER A 132 2.05 2.95 8.20
C SER A 132 2.45 2.46 6.81
N LEU A 133 3.45 3.08 6.19
CA LEU A 133 4.05 2.58 4.95
C LEU A 133 4.76 1.23 5.16
N ALA A 134 5.49 1.08 6.27
CA ALA A 134 6.13 -0.18 6.64
C ALA A 134 5.10 -1.29 6.91
N ALA A 135 4.02 -0.96 7.62
CA ALA A 135 2.93 -1.89 7.88
C ALA A 135 2.25 -2.33 6.58
N GLY A 136 1.99 -1.40 5.65
CA GLY A 136 1.44 -1.72 4.33
C GLY A 136 2.37 -2.61 3.49
N SER A 137 3.69 -2.38 3.56
CA SER A 137 4.67 -3.25 2.89
C SER A 137 4.67 -4.66 3.46
N LEU A 138 4.65 -4.80 4.78
CA LEU A 138 4.62 -6.10 5.45
C LEU A 138 3.32 -6.85 5.16
N GLU A 139 2.19 -6.16 5.17
CA GLU A 139 0.88 -6.73 4.84
C GLU A 139 0.86 -7.23 3.39
N LEU A 140 1.41 -6.44 2.46
CA LEU A 140 1.55 -6.86 1.07
C LEU A 140 2.41 -8.12 0.93
N ASP A 141 3.54 -8.20 1.63
CA ASP A 141 4.41 -9.38 1.58
C ASP A 141 3.68 -10.63 2.12
N ASN A 142 2.88 -10.48 3.17
CA ASN A 142 2.04 -11.55 3.71
C ASN A 142 0.97 -11.99 2.69
N LEU A 143 0.30 -11.04 2.05
CA LEU A 143 -0.69 -11.32 1.00
C LEU A 143 -0.08 -12.04 -0.19
N LEU A 144 1.07 -11.57 -0.68
CA LEU A 144 1.77 -12.19 -1.81
C LEU A 144 2.24 -13.62 -1.48
N THR A 145 2.71 -13.84 -0.25
CA THR A 145 3.10 -15.17 0.22
C THR A 145 1.90 -16.11 0.28
N THR A 146 0.77 -15.62 0.79
CA THR A 146 -0.48 -16.39 0.87
C THR A 146 -1.08 -16.63 -0.53
N ALA A 147 -1.00 -15.63 -1.40
CA ALA A 147 -1.55 -15.67 -2.75
C ALA A 147 -0.72 -16.51 -3.74
N SER A 148 0.50 -16.89 -3.37
CA SER A 148 1.37 -17.72 -4.25
C SER A 148 0.74 -19.05 -4.68
N GLY A 149 -0.36 -19.48 -4.04
CA GLY A 149 -1.16 -20.63 -4.42
C GLY A 149 -2.59 -20.31 -4.92
N MET A 150 -2.95 -19.01 -5.03
CA MET A 150 -4.29 -18.57 -5.40
C MET A 150 -4.38 -18.14 -6.87
N GLY A 151 -5.54 -18.34 -7.48
CA GLY A 151 -5.83 -17.82 -8.81
C GLY A 151 -6.04 -16.29 -8.78
N THR A 152 -5.95 -15.63 -9.93
CA THR A 152 -6.09 -14.16 -10.07
C THR A 152 -7.40 -13.62 -9.49
N ALA A 153 -8.50 -14.37 -9.64
CA ALA A 153 -9.81 -13.99 -9.10
C ALA A 153 -9.85 -13.99 -7.56
N ASP A 154 -9.14 -14.94 -6.93
CA ASP A 154 -9.06 -15.04 -5.47
C ASP A 154 -8.19 -13.91 -4.90
N VAL A 155 -7.10 -13.56 -5.60
CA VAL A 155 -6.25 -12.42 -5.25
C VAL A 155 -7.04 -11.11 -5.33
N ARG A 156 -7.82 -10.89 -6.39
CA ARG A 156 -8.71 -9.72 -6.50
C ARG A 156 -9.69 -9.62 -5.34
N ARG A 157 -10.34 -10.75 -5.01
CA ARG A 157 -11.30 -10.81 -3.90
C ARG A 157 -10.62 -10.52 -2.56
N ALA A 158 -9.43 -11.05 -2.33
CA ALA A 158 -8.65 -10.79 -1.11
C ALA A 158 -8.22 -9.32 -0.97
N LEU A 159 -7.97 -8.65 -2.11
CA LEU A 159 -7.62 -7.21 -2.14
C LEU A 159 -8.85 -6.29 -2.08
N GLY A 160 -10.08 -6.83 -1.95
CA GLY A 160 -11.31 -6.05 -1.92
C GLY A 160 -11.63 -5.34 -3.23
N MET A 161 -11.01 -5.73 -4.33
CA MET A 161 -11.27 -5.18 -5.66
C MET A 161 -12.57 -5.76 -6.19
N GLN A 162 -13.50 -4.89 -6.57
CA GLN A 162 -14.75 -5.32 -7.20
C GLN A 162 -14.46 -5.93 -8.57
N ALA A 163 -15.15 -7.05 -8.85
CA ALA A 163 -15.11 -7.72 -10.13
C ALA A 163 -15.82 -6.89 -11.21
#